data_bc9302a73ee60fad414f9e1d3ac8de8f
#
_entry.id   bc9302a73ee60fad414f9e1d3ac8de8f
#
_cell.length_a   1.000
_cell.length_b   1.000
_cell.length_c   1.000
_cell.angle_alpha   90.00
_cell.angle_beta   90.00
_cell.angle_gamma   90.00
#
_symmetry.space_group_name_H-M   'P 1'
#
loop_
_entity.id
_entity.type
_entity.pdbx_description
1 polymer ?
#
loop_
_entity_poly.entity_id
_entity_poly.type
_entity_poly.pdbx_seq_one_letter_code
_entity_poly.pdbx_strand_id
1 'polypeptide(L)' 'MEKPPIKLIVLVNQQRLVSQIEEIGADIGQPDCKLTEPFILGDNNTLSPWLVDVTSENVFMLSSDKILTLLY' A
#
# COMPACT_ATOMS: atom_id res chain seq x y z
N MET A 1 16.04 12.30 -8.45
CA MET A 1 15.52 11.00 -8.04
C MET A 1 14.03 10.94 -8.30
N GLU A 2 13.60 9.93 -8.98
CA GLU A 2 12.18 9.76 -9.25
C GLU A 2 11.47 9.21 -8.02
N LYS A 3 10.28 9.75 -7.76
CA LYS A 3 9.45 9.20 -6.70
C LYS A 3 8.76 7.94 -7.19
N PRO A 4 8.52 6.95 -6.32
CA PRO A 4 7.73 5.79 -6.71
C PRO A 4 6.34 6.22 -7.21
N PRO A 5 5.75 5.48 -8.14
CA PRO A 5 4.42 5.83 -8.64
C PRO A 5 3.36 5.69 -7.56
N ILE A 6 2.31 6.51 -7.68
CA ILE A 6 1.12 6.40 -6.83
C ILE A 6 0.14 5.49 -7.56
N LYS A 7 -0.34 4.46 -6.89
CA LYS A 7 -1.25 3.49 -7.48
C LYS A 7 -2.42 3.20 -6.55
N LEU A 8 -3.51 2.78 -7.14
CA LEU A 8 -4.62 2.20 -6.40
C LEU A 8 -4.31 0.72 -6.21
N ILE A 9 -4.34 0.29 -4.95
CA ILE A 9 -3.96 -1.06 -4.56
C ILE A 9 -5.17 -1.72 -3.93
N VAL A 10 -5.60 -2.85 -4.48
CA VAL A 10 -6.69 -3.63 -3.89
C VAL A 10 -6.08 -4.84 -3.20
N LEU A 11 -6.28 -4.93 -1.90
CA LEU A 11 -5.75 -6.01 -1.10
C LEU A 11 -6.71 -7.22 -1.11
N VAL A 12 -6.19 -8.38 -0.72
CA VAL A 12 -7.00 -9.61 -0.71
C VAL A 12 -8.16 -9.54 0.29
N ASN A 13 -8.08 -8.66 1.30
CA ASN A 13 -9.20 -8.41 2.23
C ASN A 13 -10.18 -7.38 1.70
N GLN A 14 -10.05 -7.01 0.42
CA GLN A 14 -10.89 -6.05 -0.30
C GLN A 14 -10.70 -4.60 0.12
N GLN A 15 -9.74 -4.29 0.96
CA GLN A 15 -9.40 -2.91 1.25
C GLN A 15 -8.75 -2.28 0.01
N ARG A 16 -9.07 -1.02 -0.23
CA ARG A 16 -8.53 -0.25 -1.34
C ARG A 16 -7.63 0.82 -0.78
N LEU A 17 -6.38 0.84 -1.24
CA LEU A 17 -5.38 1.80 -0.79
C LEU A 17 -4.91 2.65 -1.95
N VAL A 18 -4.60 3.90 -1.65
CA VAL A 18 -3.90 4.79 -2.59
C VAL A 18 -2.56 5.09 -1.94
N SER A 19 -1.47 4.75 -2.61
CA SER A 19 -0.15 4.85 -2.00
C SER A 19 0.94 4.92 -3.05
N GLN A 20 2.05 5.53 -2.67
CA GLN A 20 3.29 5.30 -3.39
C GLN A 20 3.72 3.87 -3.12
N ILE A 21 4.02 3.12 -4.17
CA ILE A 21 4.42 1.73 -4.04
C ILE A 21 5.71 1.50 -4.79
N GLU A 22 6.61 0.75 -4.17
CA GLU A 22 7.91 0.40 -4.73
C GLU A 22 8.16 -1.08 -4.50
N GLU A 23 8.48 -1.80 -5.56
CA GLU A 23 8.91 -3.19 -5.43
C GLU A 23 10.36 -3.23 -5.00
N ILE A 24 10.66 -4.05 -4.01
CA ILE A 24 12.02 -4.23 -3.52
C ILE A 24 12.40 -5.70 -3.60
N GLY A 25 13.68 -5.97 -3.76
CA GLY A 25 14.16 -7.35 -3.73
C GLY A 25 14.00 -7.93 -2.34
N ALA A 26 13.47 -9.14 -2.27
CA ALA A 26 13.26 -9.83 -1.00
C ALA A 26 13.30 -11.34 -1.23
N ASP A 27 13.65 -12.06 -0.17
CA ASP A 27 13.61 -13.51 -0.19
C ASP A 27 12.15 -14.00 -0.14
N ILE A 28 11.96 -15.24 -0.57
CA ILE A 28 10.63 -15.85 -0.53
C ILE A 28 10.10 -15.81 0.90
N GLY A 29 8.85 -15.34 1.03
CA GLY A 29 8.20 -15.21 2.32
C GLY A 29 8.46 -13.91 3.05
N GLN A 30 9.29 -13.03 2.48
CA GLN A 30 9.54 -11.71 3.05
C GLN A 30 8.69 -10.65 2.34
N PRO A 31 8.33 -9.56 3.03
CA PRO A 31 7.64 -8.46 2.36
C PRO A 31 8.50 -7.89 1.23
N ASP A 32 7.91 -7.76 0.06
CA ASP A 32 8.62 -7.32 -1.14
C ASP A 32 8.06 -6.05 -1.74
N CYS A 33 7.11 -5.41 -1.09
CA CYS A 33 6.57 -4.13 -1.50
C CYS A 33 6.66 -3.12 -0.37
N LYS A 34 7.08 -1.91 -0.72
CA LYS A 34 7.16 -0.80 0.23
C LYS A 34 6.10 0.22 -0.12
N LEU A 35 5.23 0.53 0.83
CA LEU A 35 4.21 1.56 0.69
C LEU A 35 4.63 2.80 1.46
N THR A 36 4.56 3.95 0.82
CA THR A 36 4.85 5.23 1.46
C THR A 36 3.59 6.07 1.49
N GLU A 37 3.22 6.50 2.68
CA GLU A 37 2.03 7.31 2.94
C GLU A 37 0.76 6.69 2.35
N PRO A 38 0.42 5.45 2.76
CA PRO A 38 -0.79 4.83 2.24
C PRO A 38 -2.04 5.46 2.84
N PHE A 39 -3.04 5.68 1.98
CA PHE A 39 -4.37 6.12 2.39
C PHE A 39 -5.38 5.05 2.03
N ILE A 40 -6.34 4.84 2.91
CA ILE A 40 -7.44 3.92 2.61
C ILE A 40 -8.55 4.70 1.92
N LEU A 41 -9.09 4.12 0.84
CA LEU A 41 -10.18 4.70 0.09
C LEU A 41 -11.49 4.15 0.61
N GLY A 42 -12.31 5.03 1.18
CA GLY A 42 -13.60 4.66 1.73
C GLY A 42 -14.71 4.62 0.69
N ASP A 43 -15.90 4.21 1.13
CA ASP A 43 -17.04 3.99 0.23
C ASP A 43 -17.53 5.29 -0.42
N ASN A 44 -17.30 6.43 0.19
CA ASN A 44 -17.73 7.72 -0.32
C ASN A 44 -16.61 8.47 -1.03
N ASN A 45 -15.62 7.74 -1.55
CA ASN A 45 -14.42 8.32 -2.17
C ASN A 45 -13.64 9.21 -1.21
N THR A 46 -13.72 8.92 0.08
CA THR A 46 -12.94 9.62 1.09
C THR A 46 -11.61 8.92 1.28
N LEU A 47 -10.56 9.70 1.50
CA LEU A 47 -9.23 9.18 1.80
C LEU A 47 -8.89 9.45 3.25
N SER A 48 -8.40 8.44 3.93
CA SER A 48 -7.93 8.56 5.31
C SER A 48 -6.59 7.86 5.45
N PRO A 49 -5.68 8.36 6.29
CA PRO A 49 -4.42 7.65 6.49
C PRO A 49 -4.66 6.23 6.98
N TRP A 50 -3.95 5.29 6.36
CA TRP A 50 -4.10 3.87 6.71
C TRP A 50 -3.33 3.58 7.99
N LEU A 51 -3.93 2.78 8.86
CA LEU A 51 -3.33 2.34 10.12
C LEU A 51 -2.95 3.48 11.07
N VAL A 52 -3.60 4.64 10.94
CA VAL A 52 -3.29 5.80 11.77
C VAL A 52 -3.53 5.52 13.25
N ASP A 53 -4.49 4.66 13.57
CA ASP A 53 -4.82 4.30 14.95
C ASP A 53 -3.88 3.25 15.53
N VAL A 54 -3.03 2.64 14.69
CA VAL A 54 -2.12 1.57 15.10
C VAL A 54 -0.71 2.08 15.24
N THR A 55 -0.28 2.97 14.34
CA THR A 55 1.08 3.46 14.32
C THR A 55 1.12 4.88 13.75
N SER A 56 2.14 5.63 14.15
CA SER A 56 2.40 6.95 13.59
C SER A 56 3.32 6.89 12.37
N GLU A 57 3.80 5.71 12.01
CA GLU A 57 4.65 5.55 10.84
C GLU A 57 3.85 5.65 9.56
N ASN A 58 4.50 6.11 8.50
CA ASN A 58 3.87 6.27 7.20
C ASN A 58 4.55 5.45 6.10
N VAL A 59 5.43 4.53 6.48
CA VAL A 59 6.09 3.61 5.57
C VAL A 59 5.81 2.19 6.04
N PHE A 60 5.30 1.36 5.15
CA PHE A 60 4.89 0.01 5.49
C PHE A 60 5.43 -0.98 4.48
N MET A 61 5.73 -2.18 4.95
CA MET A 61 6.13 -3.28 4.10
C MET A 61 4.95 -4.22 3.91
N LEU A 62 4.76 -4.67 2.70
CA LEU A 62 3.62 -5.53 2.34
C LEU A 62 4.11 -6.62 1.40
N SER A 63 3.64 -7.84 1.64
CA SER A 63 3.91 -8.95 0.73
C SER A 63 3.02 -8.83 -0.51
N SER A 64 3.61 -9.01 -1.69
CA SER A 64 2.87 -8.89 -2.94
C SER A 64 1.73 -9.90 -3.05
N ASP A 65 1.82 -11.03 -2.37
CA ASP A 65 0.75 -12.04 -2.37
C ASP A 65 -0.51 -11.56 -1.64
N LYS A 66 -0.45 -10.46 -0.92
CA LYS A 66 -1.62 -9.82 -0.29
C LYS A 66 -2.28 -8.79 -1.20
N ILE A 67 -1.69 -8.52 -2.35
CA ILE A 67 -2.23 -7.57 -3.31
C ILE A 67 -3.03 -8.33 -4.35
N LEU A 68 -4.31 -7.99 -4.46
CA LEU A 68 -5.17 -8.59 -5.46
C LEU A 68 -4.99 -7.93 -6.82
N THR A 69 -4.89 -6.60 -6.82
CA THR A 69 -4.80 -5.83 -8.07
C THR A 69 -4.08 -4.52 -7.81
N LEU A 70 -3.29 -4.11 -8.79
CA LEU A 70 -2.68 -2.77 -8.84
C LEU A 70 -3.25 -2.01 -10.03
N LEU A 71 -3.74 -0.80 -9.77
CA LEU A 71 -4.26 0.07 -10.81
C LEU A 71 -3.46 1.36 -10.86
N TYR A 72 -3.19 1.82 -12.04
CA TYR A 72 -2.46 3.06 -12.27
C TYR A 72 -3.37 4.28 -12.23
#